data_3c201427bc00b27cb2d4c179eabe6bb5
#
_entry.id   3c201427bc00b27cb2d4c179eabe6bb5
#
_cell.length_a   1.000
_cell.length_b   1.000
_cell.length_c   1.000
_cell.angle_alpha   90.00
_cell.angle_beta   90.00
_cell.angle_gamma   90.00
#
_symmetry.space_group_name_H-M   'P 1'
#
loop_
_entity.id
_entity.type
_entity.pdbx_description
1 polymer ?
#
loop_
_entity_poly.entity_id
_entity_poly.type
_entity_poly.pdbx_seq_one_letter_code
_entity_poly.pdbx_strand_id
1 'polypeptide(L)'
;MSSNFLNDENKGDIIIYQSESGETKIDVRFQDETVWLTQAQLCELYQSSKANVSEHIKNIFEEGELEQNAVVRKIRTTAADGKTYAVNHYNLDMIISLGYRIKSSIATQFRRWATERLKEYMIKGFTMDDERLKNLGGGSYWKELLDRIRDIRSSEKVMYRQVLDLYATSVDYDPKSAESVAFFKMVQNKLHYAAHGHTAAEVIFERADAEKPFMGLTAFSGDFPTAKDIAVAKNYLSADELKILNNLVSGYFDFAEIQAMRRRPMCMSDYVENLDRILASTGEALLTDGGTVSHTQAMEQAKAEYRKYQVQNLSPVEEEYLQTIRSIEKAAKEGEKR
;
A
#
# COMPACT_ATOMS: atom_id res chain seq x y z
N MET A 1 29.29 3.76 -35.75
CA MET A 1 28.08 3.14 -36.35
C MET A 1 27.65 2.02 -35.39
N SER A 2 26.82 2.32 -34.45
CA SER A 2 26.29 1.33 -33.51
C SER A 2 24.79 1.28 -33.74
N SER A 3 24.35 0.23 -34.42
CA SER A 3 22.94 -0.11 -34.63
C SER A 3 22.37 -0.60 -33.31
N ASN A 4 21.56 0.23 -32.67
CA ASN A 4 20.67 -0.21 -31.58
C ASN A 4 19.60 -1.15 -32.16
N PHE A 5 19.86 -2.43 -32.08
CA PHE A 5 18.80 -3.44 -32.12
C PHE A 5 18.00 -3.29 -30.82
N LEU A 6 16.85 -2.65 -30.89
CA LEU A 6 15.83 -2.73 -29.85
C LEU A 6 15.34 -4.17 -29.82
N ASN A 7 15.70 -4.88 -28.79
CA ASN A 7 15.32 -6.26 -28.52
C ASN A 7 13.80 -6.41 -28.50
N ASP A 8 13.35 -7.43 -29.18
CA ASP A 8 11.96 -7.91 -29.31
C ASP A 8 11.44 -8.59 -28.00
N GLU A 9 12.11 -8.31 -26.86
CA GLU A 9 11.91 -8.97 -25.58
C GLU A 9 10.68 -8.51 -24.79
N ASN A 10 9.92 -7.53 -25.28
CA ASN A 10 8.69 -7.03 -24.64
C ASN A 10 7.39 -7.48 -25.30
N LYS A 11 7.40 -8.61 -26.00
CA LYS A 11 6.18 -9.29 -26.39
C LYS A 11 5.75 -10.24 -25.28
N GLY A 12 4.81 -9.80 -24.46
CA GLY A 12 4.12 -10.65 -23.50
C GLY A 12 2.73 -10.98 -24.01
N ASP A 13 2.35 -12.25 -23.98
CA ASP A 13 0.94 -12.64 -24.15
C ASP A 13 0.20 -12.18 -22.90
N ILE A 14 -0.56 -11.09 -22.98
CA ILE A 14 -1.58 -10.84 -21.96
C ILE A 14 -2.88 -11.46 -22.39
N ILE A 15 -3.34 -12.37 -21.60
CA ILE A 15 -4.72 -12.79 -21.57
C ILE A 15 -5.51 -11.70 -20.82
N ILE A 16 -5.95 -10.65 -21.52
CA ILE A 16 -6.86 -9.66 -20.93
C ILE A 16 -8.16 -10.34 -20.55
N TYR A 17 -8.55 -11.33 -21.33
CA TYR A 17 -9.76 -12.12 -21.12
C TYR A 17 -9.63 -13.44 -21.89
N GLN A 18 -9.88 -14.56 -21.23
CA GLN A 18 -10.01 -15.86 -21.84
C GLN A 18 -11.50 -16.15 -22.02
N SER A 19 -11.97 -16.26 -23.27
CA SER A 19 -13.35 -16.68 -23.52
C SER A 19 -13.55 -18.12 -23.03
N GLU A 20 -14.77 -18.50 -22.66
CA GLU A 20 -15.10 -19.89 -22.30
C GLU A 20 -14.73 -20.91 -23.40
N SER A 21 -14.59 -20.45 -24.64
CA SER A 21 -14.12 -21.24 -25.80
C SER A 21 -12.59 -21.28 -25.96
N GLY A 22 -11.83 -20.54 -25.19
CA GLY A 22 -10.35 -20.58 -25.19
C GLY A 22 -9.68 -19.91 -26.41
N GLU A 23 -10.43 -19.26 -27.30
CA GLU A 23 -9.95 -18.90 -28.64
C GLU A 23 -9.42 -17.46 -28.82
N THR A 24 -9.49 -16.59 -27.84
CA THR A 24 -9.04 -15.21 -28.07
C THR A 24 -7.70 -14.95 -27.40
N LYS A 25 -6.59 -15.35 -28.05
CA LYS A 25 -5.26 -14.86 -27.75
C LYS A 25 -5.01 -13.64 -28.63
N ILE A 26 -4.77 -12.49 -28.01
CA ILE A 26 -4.34 -11.29 -28.72
C ILE A 26 -2.91 -11.00 -28.30
N ASP A 27 -2.00 -10.93 -29.26
CA ASP A 27 -0.64 -10.45 -29.07
C ASP A 27 -0.69 -9.00 -28.63
N VAL A 28 -0.33 -8.72 -27.40
CA VAL A 28 -0.31 -7.38 -26.85
C VAL A 28 1.11 -6.90 -26.62
N ARG A 29 1.32 -5.62 -26.84
CA ARG A 29 2.58 -4.98 -26.54
C ARG A 29 2.50 -4.37 -25.14
N PHE A 30 3.35 -4.85 -24.22
CA PHE A 30 3.60 -4.21 -22.94
C PHE A 30 4.59 -3.08 -23.11
N GLN A 31 4.22 -1.89 -22.71
CA GLN A 31 5.12 -0.77 -22.60
C GLN A 31 4.63 0.18 -21.52
N ASP A 32 5.53 0.63 -20.64
CA ASP A 32 5.21 1.56 -19.55
C ASP A 32 4.08 1.05 -18.62
N GLU A 33 4.14 -0.24 -18.24
CA GLU A 33 3.17 -0.92 -17.36
C GLU A 33 1.72 -0.96 -17.89
N THR A 34 1.50 -0.67 -19.17
CA THR A 34 0.19 -0.73 -19.80
C THR A 34 0.24 -1.50 -21.11
N VAL A 35 -0.94 -1.88 -21.57
CA VAL A 35 -1.17 -2.60 -22.84
C VAL A 35 -1.55 -1.61 -23.92
N TRP A 36 -0.98 -1.77 -25.11
CA TRP A 36 -1.26 -0.94 -26.28
C TRP A 36 -1.81 -1.77 -27.42
N LEU A 37 -3.03 -1.49 -27.86
CA LEU A 37 -3.69 -2.15 -28.99
C LEU A 37 -3.99 -1.16 -30.13
N THR A 38 -3.84 -1.64 -31.35
CA THR A 38 -4.33 -0.92 -32.53
C THR A 38 -5.86 -1.00 -32.62
N GLN A 39 -6.46 -0.11 -33.39
CA GLN A 39 -7.91 -0.19 -33.63
C GLN A 39 -8.33 -1.52 -34.27
N ALA A 40 -7.51 -2.12 -35.14
CA ALA A 40 -7.78 -3.43 -35.72
C ALA A 40 -7.85 -4.53 -34.66
N GLN A 41 -6.88 -4.53 -33.71
CA GLN A 41 -6.87 -5.44 -32.56
C GLN A 41 -8.05 -5.21 -31.61
N LEU A 42 -8.49 -3.96 -31.44
CA LEU A 42 -9.72 -3.65 -30.67
C LEU A 42 -10.97 -4.20 -31.31
N CYS A 43 -11.06 -4.13 -32.68
CA CYS A 43 -12.17 -4.74 -33.42
C CYS A 43 -12.18 -6.26 -33.26
N GLU A 44 -11.02 -6.89 -33.30
CA GLU A 44 -10.85 -8.33 -33.12
C GLU A 44 -11.20 -8.74 -31.69
N LEU A 45 -10.64 -8.03 -30.70
CA LEU A 45 -10.88 -8.28 -29.26
C LEU A 45 -12.36 -8.28 -28.91
N TYR A 46 -13.12 -7.29 -29.42
CA TYR A 46 -14.53 -7.15 -29.07
C TYR A 46 -15.47 -7.75 -30.16
N GLN A 47 -14.91 -8.40 -31.17
CA GLN A 47 -15.70 -8.91 -32.32
C GLN A 47 -16.69 -7.86 -32.83
N SER A 48 -16.19 -6.66 -33.11
CA SER A 48 -16.97 -5.49 -33.46
C SER A 48 -16.44 -4.85 -34.76
N SER A 49 -17.34 -4.17 -35.50
CA SER A 49 -16.94 -3.49 -36.72
C SER A 49 -16.05 -2.27 -36.45
N LYS A 50 -15.19 -1.92 -37.41
CA LYS A 50 -14.36 -0.72 -37.35
C LYS A 50 -15.17 0.56 -37.15
N ALA A 51 -16.34 0.65 -37.81
CA ALA A 51 -17.24 1.80 -37.68
C ALA A 51 -17.75 1.95 -36.26
N ASN A 52 -18.22 0.87 -35.64
CA ASN A 52 -18.73 0.87 -34.27
C ASN A 52 -17.61 1.21 -33.23
N VAL A 53 -16.42 0.62 -33.40
CA VAL A 53 -15.27 0.95 -32.52
C VAL A 53 -14.86 2.41 -32.68
N SER A 54 -14.82 2.95 -33.93
CA SER A 54 -14.50 4.37 -34.16
C SER A 54 -15.51 5.32 -33.54
N GLU A 55 -16.80 4.99 -33.62
CA GLU A 55 -17.88 5.78 -33.05
C GLU A 55 -17.77 5.84 -31.52
N HIS A 56 -17.54 4.70 -30.86
CA HIS A 56 -17.35 4.66 -29.41
C HIS A 56 -16.09 5.41 -28.98
N ILE A 57 -14.96 5.28 -29.69
CA ILE A 57 -13.74 6.06 -29.39
C ILE A 57 -14.02 7.56 -29.48
N LYS A 58 -14.73 7.99 -30.52
CA LYS A 58 -15.11 9.40 -30.67
C LYS A 58 -15.97 9.88 -29.51
N ASN A 59 -17.02 9.12 -29.16
CA ASN A 59 -17.91 9.48 -28.06
C ASN A 59 -17.20 9.54 -26.69
N ILE A 60 -16.25 8.63 -26.42
CA ILE A 60 -15.42 8.65 -25.20
C ILE A 60 -14.67 9.98 -25.06
N PHE A 61 -14.10 10.49 -26.15
CA PHE A 61 -13.39 11.78 -26.15
C PHE A 61 -14.36 12.97 -26.07
N GLU A 62 -15.47 12.93 -26.79
CA GLU A 62 -16.46 14.01 -26.81
C GLU A 62 -17.18 14.17 -25.45
N GLU A 63 -17.40 13.06 -24.74
CA GLU A 63 -17.98 13.05 -23.39
C GLU A 63 -16.96 13.38 -22.29
N GLY A 64 -15.68 13.48 -22.63
CA GLY A 64 -14.61 13.79 -21.67
C GLY A 64 -14.30 12.65 -20.72
N GLU A 65 -14.68 11.41 -21.04
CA GLU A 65 -14.36 10.24 -20.21
C GLU A 65 -12.86 9.97 -20.18
N LEU A 66 -12.17 10.14 -21.31
CA LEU A 66 -10.72 10.02 -21.42
C LEU A 66 -10.13 11.16 -22.26
N GLU A 67 -8.92 11.59 -21.91
CA GLU A 67 -8.17 12.56 -22.70
C GLU A 67 -7.34 11.86 -23.79
N GLN A 68 -7.47 12.31 -25.03
CA GLN A 68 -6.82 11.67 -26.18
C GLN A 68 -5.31 11.59 -26.07
N ASN A 69 -4.65 12.64 -25.55
CA ASN A 69 -3.20 12.69 -25.36
C ASN A 69 -2.69 11.69 -24.31
N ALA A 70 -3.53 11.28 -23.35
CA ALA A 70 -3.19 10.33 -22.31
C ALA A 70 -3.30 8.87 -22.78
N VAL A 71 -4.24 8.59 -23.70
CA VAL A 71 -4.62 7.21 -24.05
C VAL A 71 -4.30 6.80 -25.48
N VAL A 72 -3.79 7.71 -26.34
CA VAL A 72 -3.44 7.42 -27.73
C VAL A 72 -1.98 7.73 -28.01
N ARG A 73 -1.27 6.75 -28.56
CA ARG A 73 0.10 6.92 -29.07
C ARG A 73 0.20 6.52 -30.52
N LYS A 74 0.99 7.26 -31.31
CA LYS A 74 1.35 6.88 -32.66
C LYS A 74 2.64 6.06 -32.63
N ILE A 75 2.55 4.78 -32.93
CA ILE A 75 3.68 3.87 -32.99
C ILE A 75 3.96 3.52 -34.47
N ARG A 76 5.23 3.53 -34.84
CA ARG A 76 5.65 3.10 -36.17
C ARG A 76 5.63 1.58 -36.23
N THR A 77 4.85 1.03 -37.14
CA THR A 77 4.70 -0.40 -37.37
C THR A 77 5.04 -0.73 -38.82
N THR A 78 5.89 -1.73 -39.01
CA THR A 78 6.22 -2.22 -40.37
C THR A 78 5.10 -3.20 -40.82
N ALA A 79 4.44 -2.87 -41.92
CA ALA A 79 3.38 -3.72 -42.49
C ALA A 79 3.98 -4.86 -43.32
N ALA A 80 3.13 -5.81 -43.75
CA ALA A 80 3.54 -6.95 -44.55
C ALA A 80 4.11 -6.56 -45.95
N ASP A 81 3.85 -5.33 -46.40
CA ASP A 81 4.41 -4.74 -47.60
C ASP A 81 5.83 -4.17 -47.44
N GLY A 82 6.42 -4.32 -46.23
CA GLY A 82 7.74 -3.79 -45.87
C GLY A 82 7.78 -2.28 -45.60
N LYS A 83 6.65 -1.56 -45.72
CA LYS A 83 6.59 -0.12 -45.43
C LYS A 83 6.25 0.15 -43.97
N THR A 84 6.76 1.25 -43.46
CA THR A 84 6.51 1.69 -42.08
C THR A 84 5.40 2.73 -42.05
N TYR A 85 4.37 2.47 -41.26
CA TYR A 85 3.23 3.35 -41.05
C TYR A 85 3.16 3.81 -39.60
N ALA A 86 2.73 5.04 -39.39
CA ALA A 86 2.39 5.54 -38.04
C ALA A 86 0.95 5.15 -37.70
N VAL A 87 0.79 4.19 -36.81
CA VAL A 87 -0.54 3.64 -36.45
C VAL A 87 -0.90 4.10 -35.04
N ASN A 88 -2.14 4.53 -34.83
CA ASN A 88 -2.66 4.84 -33.51
C ASN A 88 -2.80 3.55 -32.69
N HIS A 89 -2.23 3.58 -31.50
CA HIS A 89 -2.40 2.57 -30.47
C HIS A 89 -3.13 3.18 -29.28
N TYR A 90 -3.95 2.40 -28.63
CA TYR A 90 -4.81 2.75 -27.52
C TYR A 90 -4.40 1.97 -26.29
N ASN A 91 -4.32 2.63 -25.14
CA ASN A 91 -3.89 2.02 -23.89
C ASN A 91 -5.01 1.20 -23.20
N LEU A 92 -4.70 0.63 -22.04
CA LEU A 92 -5.62 -0.19 -21.25
C LEU A 92 -6.91 0.56 -20.85
N ASP A 93 -6.82 1.86 -20.55
CA ASP A 93 -8.00 2.65 -20.17
C ASP A 93 -9.02 2.71 -21.31
N MET A 94 -8.56 2.96 -22.54
CA MET A 94 -9.42 2.92 -23.73
C MET A 94 -10.00 1.52 -23.97
N ILE A 95 -9.21 0.47 -23.76
CA ILE A 95 -9.68 -0.91 -23.89
C ILE A 95 -10.83 -1.17 -22.91
N ILE A 96 -10.67 -0.78 -21.65
CA ILE A 96 -11.68 -0.96 -20.61
C ILE A 96 -12.96 -0.17 -20.96
N SER A 97 -12.84 1.11 -21.30
CA SER A 97 -13.99 1.96 -21.65
C SER A 97 -14.78 1.41 -22.81
N LEU A 98 -14.11 0.92 -23.86
CA LEU A 98 -14.78 0.25 -25.00
C LEU A 98 -15.50 -1.03 -24.56
N GLY A 99 -14.92 -1.81 -23.64
CA GLY A 99 -15.55 -3.04 -23.12
C GLY A 99 -16.88 -2.79 -22.41
N TYR A 100 -17.06 -1.61 -21.81
CA TYR A 100 -18.32 -1.22 -21.20
C TYR A 100 -19.35 -0.67 -22.21
N ARG A 101 -18.90 -0.15 -23.36
CA ARG A 101 -19.77 0.51 -24.35
C ARG A 101 -20.20 -0.40 -25.50
N ILE A 102 -19.33 -1.27 -25.97
CA ILE A 102 -19.59 -2.15 -27.10
C ILE A 102 -20.64 -3.22 -26.74
N LYS A 103 -21.60 -3.43 -27.66
CA LYS A 103 -22.63 -4.46 -27.52
C LYS A 103 -22.23 -5.71 -28.31
N SER A 104 -21.43 -6.59 -27.70
CA SER A 104 -21.08 -7.91 -28.22
C SER A 104 -21.10 -8.97 -27.14
N SER A 105 -21.10 -10.24 -27.50
CA SER A 105 -21.01 -11.37 -26.57
C SER A 105 -19.70 -11.29 -25.76
N ILE A 106 -18.58 -11.00 -26.41
CA ILE A 106 -17.27 -10.86 -25.82
C ILE A 106 -17.25 -9.69 -24.82
N ALA A 107 -17.76 -8.52 -25.20
CA ALA A 107 -17.85 -7.38 -24.28
C ALA A 107 -18.76 -7.68 -23.08
N THR A 108 -19.81 -8.50 -23.26
CA THR A 108 -20.65 -8.94 -22.13
C THR A 108 -19.88 -9.86 -21.18
N GLN A 109 -19.10 -10.80 -21.70
CA GLN A 109 -18.25 -11.66 -20.88
C GLN A 109 -17.17 -10.84 -20.14
N PHE A 110 -16.55 -9.88 -20.83
CA PHE A 110 -15.60 -8.94 -20.19
C PHE A 110 -16.25 -8.20 -19.01
N ARG A 111 -17.47 -7.65 -19.20
CA ARG A 111 -18.17 -6.95 -18.10
C ARG A 111 -18.50 -7.87 -16.93
N ARG A 112 -18.89 -9.13 -17.19
CA ARG A 112 -19.13 -10.12 -16.11
C ARG A 112 -17.87 -10.39 -15.33
N TRP A 113 -16.75 -10.67 -16.01
CA TRP A 113 -15.45 -10.88 -15.40
C TRP A 113 -15.01 -9.65 -14.56
N ALA A 114 -15.08 -8.44 -15.14
CA ALA A 114 -14.72 -7.21 -14.45
C ALA A 114 -15.61 -6.97 -13.20
N THR A 115 -16.92 -7.26 -13.32
CA THR A 115 -17.86 -7.16 -12.19
C THR A 115 -17.49 -8.13 -11.06
N GLU A 116 -17.07 -9.35 -11.37
CA GLU A 116 -16.62 -10.32 -10.36
C GLU A 116 -15.35 -9.83 -9.64
N ARG A 117 -14.37 -9.31 -10.37
CA ARG A 117 -13.16 -8.72 -9.77
C ARG A 117 -13.48 -7.52 -8.88
N LEU A 118 -14.33 -6.62 -9.34
CA LEU A 118 -14.78 -5.48 -8.54
C LEU A 118 -15.56 -5.89 -7.29
N LYS A 119 -16.46 -6.87 -7.40
CA LYS A 119 -17.17 -7.41 -6.23
C LYS A 119 -16.21 -8.02 -5.22
N GLU A 120 -15.26 -8.80 -5.67
CA GLU A 120 -14.24 -9.40 -4.81
C GLU A 120 -13.46 -8.32 -4.07
N TYR A 121 -12.99 -7.29 -4.79
CA TYR A 121 -12.29 -6.16 -4.21
C TYR A 121 -13.15 -5.38 -3.20
N MET A 122 -14.41 -5.09 -3.54
CA MET A 122 -15.32 -4.35 -2.64
C MET A 122 -15.65 -5.12 -1.34
N ILE A 123 -15.72 -6.44 -1.42
CA ILE A 123 -16.07 -7.28 -0.26
C ILE A 123 -14.84 -7.59 0.58
N LYS A 124 -13.72 -7.97 -0.06
CA LYS A 124 -12.51 -8.46 0.62
C LYS A 124 -11.45 -7.38 0.82
N GLY A 125 -11.47 -6.29 0.04
CA GLY A 125 -10.42 -5.27 -0.02
C GLY A 125 -9.22 -5.63 -0.89
N PHE A 126 -9.25 -6.78 -1.57
CA PHE A 126 -8.23 -7.23 -2.51
C PHE A 126 -8.83 -8.15 -3.58
N THR A 127 -8.11 -8.27 -4.71
CA THR A 127 -8.30 -9.30 -5.74
C THR A 127 -6.93 -9.72 -6.24
N MET A 128 -6.73 -11.03 -6.49
CA MET A 128 -5.46 -11.59 -6.92
C MET A 128 -5.64 -12.61 -8.04
N ASP A 129 -4.63 -12.71 -8.88
CA ASP A 129 -4.48 -13.79 -9.86
C ASP A 129 -3.40 -14.76 -9.36
N ASP A 130 -3.84 -15.75 -8.57
CA ASP A 130 -2.96 -16.71 -7.91
C ASP A 130 -2.15 -17.54 -8.92
N GLU A 131 -2.75 -17.91 -10.06
CA GLU A 131 -2.09 -18.69 -11.09
C GLU A 131 -0.98 -17.89 -11.75
N ARG A 132 -1.26 -16.64 -12.10
CA ARG A 132 -0.27 -15.73 -12.68
C ARG A 132 0.90 -15.50 -11.73
N LEU A 133 0.62 -15.25 -10.43
CA LEU A 133 1.65 -15.03 -9.43
C LEU A 133 2.54 -16.27 -9.23
N LYS A 134 1.97 -17.48 -9.29
CA LYS A 134 2.72 -18.74 -9.21
C LYS A 134 3.56 -19.01 -10.45
N ASN A 135 2.98 -18.84 -11.65
CA ASN A 135 3.61 -19.17 -12.92
C ASN A 135 4.78 -18.26 -13.30
N LEU A 136 4.74 -16.99 -12.88
CA LEU A 136 5.81 -16.02 -13.15
C LEU A 136 7.03 -16.16 -12.21
N GLY A 137 7.08 -17.20 -11.37
CA GLY A 137 8.17 -17.37 -10.40
C GLY A 137 8.28 -16.22 -9.41
N GLY A 138 7.19 -15.49 -9.25
CA GLY A 138 7.08 -14.37 -8.32
C GLY A 138 7.42 -12.98 -8.87
N GLY A 139 8.29 -12.82 -9.84
CA GLY A 139 8.62 -11.52 -10.44
C GLY A 139 8.79 -10.35 -9.44
N SER A 140 8.77 -9.11 -9.91
CA SER A 140 8.80 -7.90 -9.05
C SER A 140 7.54 -7.75 -8.20
N TYR A 141 6.37 -8.10 -8.75
CA TYR A 141 5.07 -7.97 -8.08
C TYR A 141 4.88 -8.94 -6.92
N TRP A 142 5.51 -10.14 -6.95
CA TRP A 142 5.51 -11.05 -5.81
C TRP A 142 6.16 -10.43 -4.57
N LYS A 143 7.29 -9.75 -4.76
CA LYS A 143 7.98 -9.07 -3.67
C LYS A 143 7.15 -7.92 -3.10
N GLU A 144 6.53 -7.12 -3.98
CA GLU A 144 5.62 -6.06 -3.58
C GLU A 144 4.43 -6.61 -2.77
N LEU A 145 3.79 -7.68 -3.25
CA LEU A 145 2.69 -8.33 -2.55
C LEU A 145 3.10 -8.82 -1.15
N LEU A 146 4.25 -9.48 -1.04
CA LEU A 146 4.78 -9.92 0.25
C LEU A 146 5.03 -8.75 1.20
N ASP A 147 5.63 -7.68 0.71
CA ASP A 147 5.92 -6.50 1.51
C ASP A 147 4.61 -5.84 1.99
N ARG A 148 3.58 -5.75 1.16
CA ARG A 148 2.24 -5.27 1.55
C ARG A 148 1.56 -6.17 2.58
N ILE A 149 1.59 -7.49 2.42
CA ILE A 149 1.02 -8.44 3.38
C ILE A 149 1.71 -8.30 4.74
N ARG A 150 3.05 -8.20 4.75
CA ARG A 150 3.83 -8.03 5.98
C ARG A 150 3.53 -6.69 6.66
N ASP A 151 3.37 -5.62 5.88
CA ASP A 151 3.01 -4.31 6.41
C ASP A 151 1.61 -4.32 7.05
N ILE A 152 0.63 -4.93 6.41
CA ILE A 152 -0.72 -5.09 6.97
C ILE A 152 -0.65 -5.90 8.27
N ARG A 153 0.08 -7.02 8.26
CA ARG A 153 0.22 -7.93 9.40
C ARG A 153 0.90 -7.26 10.61
N SER A 154 1.87 -6.40 10.36
CA SER A 154 2.58 -5.64 11.39
C SER A 154 1.87 -4.36 11.83
N SER A 155 0.73 -4.02 11.22
CA SER A 155 -0.06 -2.88 11.67
C SER A 155 -0.55 -3.10 13.10
N GLU A 156 -0.57 -2.04 13.91
CA GLU A 156 -0.83 -2.14 15.36
C GLU A 156 -2.13 -2.88 15.68
N LYS A 157 -3.19 -2.58 14.94
CA LYS A 157 -4.50 -3.23 15.12
C LYS A 157 -4.49 -4.72 14.78
N VAL A 158 -3.84 -5.09 13.66
CA VAL A 158 -3.80 -6.50 13.22
C VAL A 158 -2.87 -7.29 14.10
N MET A 159 -1.71 -6.73 14.45
CA MET A 159 -0.76 -7.34 15.37
C MET A 159 -1.39 -7.58 16.75
N TYR A 160 -2.11 -6.58 17.31
CA TYR A 160 -2.83 -6.74 18.58
C TYR A 160 -3.83 -7.89 18.52
N ARG A 161 -4.63 -7.97 17.45
CA ARG A 161 -5.61 -9.05 17.29
C ARG A 161 -4.94 -10.42 17.18
N GLN A 162 -3.87 -10.52 16.37
CA GLN A 162 -3.13 -11.78 16.23
C GLN A 162 -2.50 -12.23 17.56
N VAL A 163 -1.95 -11.30 18.35
CA VAL A 163 -1.46 -11.63 19.68
C VAL A 163 -2.60 -12.14 20.57
N LEU A 164 -3.78 -11.51 20.56
CA LEU A 164 -4.93 -12.00 21.34
C LEU A 164 -5.40 -13.38 20.87
N ASP A 165 -5.43 -13.63 19.56
CA ASP A 165 -5.81 -14.93 19.02
C ASP A 165 -4.83 -16.03 19.44
N LEU A 166 -3.53 -15.73 19.47
CA LEU A 166 -2.50 -16.63 20.00
C LEU A 166 -2.69 -16.91 21.50
N TYR A 167 -3.02 -15.86 22.26
CA TYR A 167 -3.30 -16.04 23.71
C TYR A 167 -4.48 -16.91 24.00
N ALA A 168 -5.55 -16.76 23.21
CA ALA A 168 -6.73 -17.61 23.35
C ALA A 168 -6.38 -19.11 23.20
N THR A 169 -5.21 -19.43 22.62
CA THR A 169 -4.72 -20.82 22.53
C THR A 169 -3.83 -21.25 23.70
N SER A 170 -3.40 -20.34 24.57
CA SER A 170 -2.59 -20.70 25.74
C SER A 170 -3.45 -21.30 26.86
N VAL A 171 -2.85 -22.24 27.60
CA VAL A 171 -3.54 -22.98 28.67
C VAL A 171 -3.83 -22.13 29.90
N ASP A 172 -3.07 -21.03 30.09
CA ASP A 172 -3.14 -20.09 31.21
C ASP A 172 -3.80 -18.75 30.82
N TYR A 173 -4.51 -18.69 29.70
CA TYR A 173 -5.13 -17.46 29.24
C TYR A 173 -6.33 -17.05 30.12
N ASP A 174 -6.26 -15.82 30.65
CA ASP A 174 -7.37 -15.12 31.28
C ASP A 174 -7.60 -13.75 30.62
N PRO A 175 -8.70 -13.56 29.86
CA PRO A 175 -8.97 -12.32 29.15
C PRO A 175 -9.17 -11.09 30.06
N LYS A 176 -9.36 -11.29 31.34
CA LYS A 176 -9.55 -10.22 32.34
C LYS A 176 -8.28 -9.89 33.10
N SER A 177 -7.20 -10.63 32.92
CA SER A 177 -5.96 -10.41 33.64
C SER A 177 -5.20 -9.20 33.11
N ALA A 178 -4.60 -8.42 33.99
CA ALA A 178 -3.68 -7.32 33.64
C ALA A 178 -2.42 -7.83 32.90
N GLU A 179 -2.11 -9.11 33.06
CA GLU A 179 -0.98 -9.82 32.44
C GLU A 179 -1.15 -9.90 30.93
N SER A 180 -2.36 -10.09 30.40
CA SER A 180 -2.63 -10.11 28.96
C SER A 180 -2.32 -8.77 28.29
N VAL A 181 -2.61 -7.64 28.94
CA VAL A 181 -2.26 -6.30 28.44
C VAL A 181 -0.76 -6.04 28.52
N ALA A 182 -0.13 -6.47 29.63
CA ALA A 182 1.31 -6.31 29.82
C ALA A 182 2.12 -7.09 28.77
N PHE A 183 1.66 -8.26 28.42
CA PHE A 183 2.33 -9.08 27.42
C PHE A 183 2.27 -8.48 26.01
N PHE A 184 1.15 -7.96 25.56
CA PHE A 184 1.10 -7.29 24.25
C PHE A 184 2.20 -6.21 24.16
N LYS A 185 2.30 -5.39 25.19
CA LYS A 185 3.35 -4.35 25.27
C LYS A 185 4.76 -4.95 25.24
N MET A 186 4.96 -6.08 25.94
CA MET A 186 6.24 -6.77 25.96
C MET A 186 6.62 -7.30 24.58
N VAL A 187 5.70 -8.00 23.90
CA VAL A 187 5.92 -8.51 22.53
C VAL A 187 6.23 -7.37 21.57
N GLN A 188 5.43 -6.31 21.62
CA GLN A 188 5.64 -5.13 20.77
C GLN A 188 7.01 -4.49 21.04
N ASN A 189 7.37 -4.26 22.29
CA ASN A 189 8.64 -3.66 22.64
C ASN A 189 9.84 -4.52 22.26
N LYS A 190 9.78 -5.85 22.44
CA LYS A 190 10.84 -6.76 22.01
C LYS A 190 11.05 -6.74 20.49
N LEU A 191 9.96 -6.74 19.72
CA LEU A 191 10.03 -6.67 18.26
C LEU A 191 10.59 -5.33 17.77
N HIS A 192 10.16 -4.21 18.37
CA HIS A 192 10.73 -2.89 18.07
C HIS A 192 12.21 -2.85 18.40
N TYR A 193 12.58 -3.27 19.60
CA TYR A 193 13.96 -3.24 20.05
C TYR A 193 14.89 -4.07 19.15
N ALA A 194 14.45 -5.26 18.76
CA ALA A 194 15.19 -6.09 17.82
C ALA A 194 15.34 -5.43 16.43
N ALA A 195 14.35 -4.66 15.99
CA ALA A 195 14.38 -4.04 14.66
C ALA A 195 15.32 -2.83 14.58
N HIS A 196 15.46 -2.05 15.65
CA HIS A 196 16.17 -0.76 15.61
C HIS A 196 16.82 -0.32 16.94
N GLY A 197 16.89 -1.19 17.95
CA GLY A 197 17.59 -0.94 19.22
C GLY A 197 16.84 -0.07 20.22
N HIS A 198 15.57 0.24 19.98
CA HIS A 198 14.75 1.10 20.86
C HIS A 198 13.36 0.49 21.07
N THR A 199 12.74 0.74 22.21
CA THR A 199 11.32 0.44 22.41
C THR A 199 10.45 1.42 21.63
N ALA A 200 9.16 1.09 21.45
CA ALA A 200 8.23 1.98 20.77
C ALA A 200 8.15 3.38 21.42
N ALA A 201 8.21 3.45 22.76
CA ALA A 201 8.21 4.71 23.49
C ALA A 201 9.50 5.52 23.28
N GLU A 202 10.65 4.86 23.28
CA GLU A 202 11.95 5.51 23.03
C GLU A 202 12.02 6.10 21.61
N VAL A 203 11.54 5.39 20.59
CA VAL A 203 11.49 5.91 19.23
C VAL A 203 10.69 7.21 19.16
N ILE A 204 9.48 7.23 19.72
CA ILE A 204 8.66 8.43 19.72
C ILE A 204 9.35 9.57 20.46
N PHE A 205 9.92 9.28 21.63
CA PHE A 205 10.57 10.27 22.48
C PHE A 205 11.79 10.92 21.81
N GLU A 206 12.61 10.14 21.13
CA GLU A 206 13.86 10.61 20.52
C GLU A 206 13.68 11.23 19.14
N ARG A 207 12.66 10.77 18.39
CA ARG A 207 12.51 11.15 16.98
C ARG A 207 11.48 12.25 16.75
N ALA A 208 10.53 12.45 17.68
CA ALA A 208 9.57 13.53 17.60
C ALA A 208 10.26 14.87 17.82
N ASP A 209 10.41 15.68 16.77
CA ASP A 209 11.16 16.93 16.76
C ASP A 209 10.51 17.91 15.79
N ALA A 210 10.01 19.02 16.34
CA ALA A 210 9.31 20.05 15.55
C ALA A 210 10.18 20.73 14.48
N GLU A 211 11.51 20.68 14.63
CA GLU A 211 12.44 21.28 13.67
C GLU A 211 12.73 20.39 12.47
N LYS A 212 12.36 19.08 12.56
CA LYS A 212 12.49 18.15 11.42
C LYS A 212 11.30 18.23 10.49
N PRO A 213 11.49 17.94 9.19
CA PRO A 213 10.38 17.78 8.26
C PRO A 213 9.34 16.81 8.82
N PHE A 214 8.08 17.24 8.84
CA PHE A 214 6.94 16.46 9.37
C PHE A 214 7.16 15.92 10.80
N MET A 215 7.88 16.67 11.64
CA MET A 215 8.23 16.26 13.01
C MET A 215 9.10 14.99 13.10
N GLY A 216 9.82 14.63 12.05
CA GLY A 216 10.58 13.39 11.97
C GLY A 216 9.73 12.15 11.61
N LEU A 217 8.44 12.32 11.31
CA LEU A 217 7.61 11.23 10.78
C LEU A 217 7.98 10.92 9.34
N THR A 218 8.06 9.63 9.04
CA THR A 218 8.33 9.09 7.70
C THR A 218 7.05 8.64 6.98
N ALA A 219 5.97 8.39 7.76
CA ALA A 219 4.68 7.95 7.27
C ALA A 219 3.54 8.60 8.08
N PHE A 220 2.54 9.14 7.40
CA PHE A 220 1.32 9.71 8.00
C PHE A 220 0.22 9.81 6.93
N SER A 221 -1.01 10.10 7.34
CA SER A 221 -2.15 10.23 6.45
C SER A 221 -2.43 11.70 6.13
N GLY A 222 -2.63 12.05 4.84
CA GLY A 222 -2.88 13.42 4.39
C GLY A 222 -1.61 14.23 4.15
N ASP A 223 -1.76 15.54 4.01
CA ASP A 223 -0.64 16.45 3.66
C ASP A 223 0.25 16.81 4.86
N PHE A 224 -0.29 16.72 6.07
CA PHE A 224 0.41 17.04 7.33
C PHE A 224 0.10 16.00 8.40
N PRO A 225 1.08 15.73 9.32
CA PRO A 225 0.87 14.85 10.46
C PRO A 225 -0.27 15.31 11.37
N THR A 226 -1.01 14.36 11.91
CA THR A 226 -2.09 14.60 12.88
C THR A 226 -1.68 14.17 14.30
N ALA A 227 -2.46 14.57 15.31
CA ALA A 227 -2.27 14.13 16.68
C ALA A 227 -2.37 12.59 16.87
N LYS A 228 -2.97 11.88 15.91
CA LYS A 228 -3.00 10.41 15.92
C LYS A 228 -1.70 9.82 15.37
N ASP A 229 -1.14 10.45 14.35
CA ASP A 229 0.07 9.96 13.69
C ASP A 229 1.29 10.03 14.59
N ILE A 230 1.41 11.09 15.40
CA ILE A 230 2.54 11.27 16.33
C ILE A 230 2.58 10.25 17.48
N ALA A 231 1.49 9.54 17.72
CA ALA A 231 1.38 8.53 18.78
C ALA A 231 1.82 7.13 18.31
N VAL A 232 2.13 6.93 17.05
CA VAL A 232 2.47 5.64 16.46
C VAL A 232 3.97 5.57 16.17
N ALA A 233 4.71 4.77 16.94
CA ALA A 233 6.16 4.62 16.81
C ALA A 233 6.60 4.22 15.39
N LYS A 234 5.82 3.37 14.73
CA LYS A 234 6.06 2.90 13.36
C LYS A 234 6.18 4.05 12.35
N ASN A 235 5.50 5.16 12.60
CA ASN A 235 5.51 6.33 11.73
C ASN A 235 6.84 7.10 11.74
N TYR A 236 7.71 6.82 12.70
CA TYR A 236 9.05 7.43 12.81
C TYR A 236 10.18 6.53 12.31
N LEU A 237 9.86 5.32 11.82
CA LEU A 237 10.86 4.37 11.36
C LEU A 237 11.29 4.66 9.92
N SER A 238 12.56 4.44 9.63
CA SER A 238 13.05 4.42 8.25
C SER A 238 12.47 3.23 7.48
N ALA A 239 12.53 3.27 6.15
CA ALA A 239 12.04 2.18 5.31
C ALA A 239 12.73 0.84 5.64
N ASP A 240 14.03 0.86 5.96
CA ASP A 240 14.78 -0.36 6.29
C ASP A 240 14.39 -0.89 7.68
N GLU A 241 14.30 -0.03 8.70
CA GLU A 241 13.82 -0.41 10.04
C GLU A 241 12.40 -0.98 9.99
N LEU A 242 11.51 -0.34 9.23
CA LEU A 242 10.16 -0.80 9.03
C LEU A 242 10.12 -2.19 8.37
N LYS A 243 10.97 -2.41 7.38
CA LYS A 243 11.08 -3.69 6.69
C LYS A 243 11.59 -4.80 7.61
N ILE A 244 12.59 -4.51 8.44
CA ILE A 244 13.10 -5.46 9.44
C ILE A 244 11.98 -5.78 10.44
N LEU A 245 11.32 -4.78 11.02
CA LEU A 245 10.20 -4.97 11.93
C LEU A 245 9.08 -5.83 11.32
N ASN A 246 8.67 -5.54 10.10
CA ASN A 246 7.64 -6.29 9.39
C ASN A 246 8.01 -7.76 9.17
N ASN A 247 9.28 -8.05 8.90
CA ASN A 247 9.78 -9.42 8.75
C ASN A 247 9.81 -10.15 10.10
N LEU A 248 10.28 -9.50 11.18
CA LEU A 248 10.32 -10.10 12.52
C LEU A 248 8.91 -10.42 13.02
N VAL A 249 7.96 -9.49 12.87
CA VAL A 249 6.55 -9.70 13.21
C VAL A 249 5.99 -10.90 12.45
N SER A 250 6.21 -10.98 11.13
CA SER A 250 5.71 -12.08 10.33
C SER A 250 6.30 -13.42 10.74
N GLY A 251 7.62 -13.49 10.94
CA GLY A 251 8.31 -14.71 11.36
C GLY A 251 7.85 -15.21 12.74
N TYR A 252 7.61 -14.30 13.68
CA TYR A 252 7.07 -14.65 14.99
C TYR A 252 5.68 -15.26 14.91
N PHE A 253 4.76 -14.62 14.16
CA PHE A 253 3.41 -15.14 14.03
C PHE A 253 3.34 -16.44 13.25
N ASP A 254 4.17 -16.63 12.20
CA ASP A 254 4.24 -17.87 11.45
C ASP A 254 4.69 -19.03 12.37
N PHE A 255 5.68 -18.78 13.22
CA PHE A 255 6.12 -19.77 14.22
C PHE A 255 5.01 -20.11 15.21
N ALA A 256 4.35 -19.10 15.76
CA ALA A 256 3.30 -19.27 16.75
C ALA A 256 2.09 -20.04 16.16
N GLU A 257 1.70 -19.72 14.94
CA GLU A 257 0.66 -20.45 14.19
C GLU A 257 1.00 -21.93 13.99
N ILE A 258 2.27 -22.24 13.65
CA ILE A 258 2.74 -23.63 13.53
C ILE A 258 2.57 -24.36 14.87
N GLN A 259 2.89 -23.75 16.02
CA GLN A 259 2.70 -24.39 17.32
C GLN A 259 1.21 -24.64 17.62
N ALA A 260 0.35 -23.68 17.34
CA ALA A 260 -1.11 -23.83 17.50
C ALA A 260 -1.65 -24.97 16.61
N MET A 261 -1.23 -25.05 15.35
CA MET A 261 -1.63 -26.14 14.43
C MET A 261 -1.17 -27.52 14.92
N ARG A 262 -0.01 -27.61 15.56
CA ARG A 262 0.53 -28.86 16.16
C ARG A 262 -0.17 -29.25 17.46
N ARG A 263 -1.12 -28.43 17.96
CA ARG A 263 -1.85 -28.64 19.22
C ARG A 263 -0.93 -28.89 20.41
N ARG A 264 0.22 -28.21 20.44
CA ARG A 264 1.12 -28.28 21.59
C ARG A 264 0.62 -27.31 22.65
N PRO A 265 0.31 -27.78 23.86
CA PRO A 265 -0.07 -26.88 24.96
C PRO A 265 1.09 -25.92 25.21
N MET A 266 0.81 -24.61 25.20
CA MET A 266 1.76 -23.56 25.48
C MET A 266 1.17 -22.61 26.52
N CYS A 267 2.00 -22.18 27.46
CA CYS A 267 1.68 -21.10 28.38
C CYS A 267 2.09 -19.76 27.75
N MET A 268 1.60 -18.67 28.30
CA MET A 268 1.95 -17.32 27.84
C MET A 268 3.46 -17.06 27.92
N SER A 269 4.12 -17.58 28.95
CA SER A 269 5.59 -17.52 29.09
C SER A 269 6.33 -18.22 27.94
N ASP A 270 5.80 -19.35 27.43
CA ASP A 270 6.45 -20.09 26.35
C ASP A 270 6.47 -19.27 25.05
N TYR A 271 5.44 -18.46 24.81
CA TYR A 271 5.39 -17.57 23.65
C TYR A 271 6.46 -16.47 23.73
N VAL A 272 6.75 -15.93 24.93
CA VAL A 272 7.85 -14.95 25.14
C VAL A 272 9.20 -15.58 24.93
N GLU A 273 9.44 -16.77 25.51
CA GLU A 273 10.69 -17.49 25.33
C GLU A 273 10.95 -17.85 23.88
N ASN A 274 9.92 -18.26 23.15
CA ASN A 274 10.05 -18.55 21.74
C ASN A 274 10.32 -17.28 20.93
N LEU A 275 9.70 -16.14 21.26
CA LEU A 275 10.03 -14.85 20.66
C LEU A 275 11.52 -14.54 20.86
N ASP A 276 12.01 -14.63 22.08
CA ASP A 276 13.43 -14.38 22.40
C ASP A 276 14.36 -15.31 21.61
N ARG A 277 14.02 -16.59 21.47
CA ARG A 277 14.78 -17.54 20.64
C ARG A 277 14.81 -17.15 19.16
N ILE A 278 13.67 -16.73 18.63
CA ILE A 278 13.57 -16.29 17.24
C ILE A 278 14.45 -15.05 17.05
N LEU A 279 14.31 -14.04 17.89
CA LEU A 279 15.09 -12.81 17.83
C LEU A 279 16.60 -13.09 17.99
N ALA A 280 17.00 -13.96 18.93
CA ALA A 280 18.39 -14.36 19.07
C ALA A 280 18.93 -15.09 17.84
N SER A 281 18.10 -15.87 17.13
CA SER A 281 18.52 -16.60 15.92
C SER A 281 18.75 -15.67 14.72
N THR A 282 18.19 -14.47 14.73
CA THR A 282 18.44 -13.43 13.71
C THR A 282 19.69 -12.60 14.00
N GLY A 283 20.32 -12.80 15.16
CA GLY A 283 21.49 -12.04 15.60
C GLY A 283 21.15 -10.68 16.19
N GLU A 284 19.88 -10.40 16.44
CA GLU A 284 19.42 -9.13 16.98
C GLU A 284 19.57 -9.06 18.50
N ALA A 285 19.71 -7.83 19.02
CA ALA A 285 19.79 -7.61 20.45
C ALA A 285 18.43 -7.86 21.13
N LEU A 286 18.46 -8.49 22.30
CA LEU A 286 17.26 -8.78 23.07
C LEU A 286 16.98 -7.68 24.08
N LEU A 287 15.73 -7.25 24.17
CA LEU A 287 15.27 -6.37 25.24
C LEU A 287 15.12 -7.18 26.53
N THR A 288 15.88 -6.81 27.56
CA THR A 288 15.88 -7.50 28.86
C THR A 288 14.99 -6.83 29.91
N ASP A 289 14.61 -5.56 29.68
CA ASP A 289 13.80 -4.75 30.57
C ASP A 289 12.66 -4.02 29.84
N GLY A 290 12.02 -3.06 30.50
CA GLY A 290 10.90 -2.30 29.91
C GLY A 290 11.31 -1.11 29.03
N GLY A 291 12.62 -0.90 28.83
CA GLY A 291 13.17 0.31 28.21
C GLY A 291 13.31 1.47 29.22
N THR A 292 13.94 2.55 28.77
CA THR A 292 14.29 3.72 29.60
C THR A 292 13.22 4.81 29.61
N VAL A 293 12.31 4.80 28.64
CA VAL A 293 11.27 5.80 28.45
C VAL A 293 9.88 5.16 28.60
N SER A 294 9.06 5.73 29.48
CA SER A 294 7.67 5.32 29.61
C SER A 294 6.81 5.87 28.47
N HIS A 295 5.70 5.18 28.16
CA HIS A 295 4.73 5.65 27.16
C HIS A 295 4.20 7.06 27.47
N THR A 296 3.99 7.39 28.75
CA THR A 296 3.51 8.71 29.18
C THR A 296 4.53 9.80 28.83
N GLN A 297 5.80 9.59 29.15
CA GLN A 297 6.88 10.52 28.80
C GLN A 297 7.00 10.71 27.29
N ALA A 298 6.94 9.62 26.51
CA ALA A 298 6.98 9.69 25.06
C ALA A 298 5.81 10.52 24.49
N MET A 299 4.60 10.31 25.00
CA MET A 299 3.42 11.05 24.56
C MET A 299 3.43 12.52 24.97
N GLU A 300 3.95 12.85 26.13
CA GLU A 300 4.12 14.24 26.58
C GLU A 300 5.11 14.97 25.67
N GLN A 301 6.26 14.36 25.38
CA GLN A 301 7.26 14.90 24.47
C GLN A 301 6.68 15.09 23.05
N ALA A 302 6.09 14.06 22.48
CA ALA A 302 5.53 14.13 21.12
C ALA A 302 4.44 15.21 21.01
N LYS A 303 3.58 15.37 22.02
CA LYS A 303 2.57 16.43 22.05
C LYS A 303 3.19 17.81 22.22
N ALA A 304 4.26 17.95 22.98
CA ALA A 304 4.96 19.22 23.12
C ALA A 304 5.59 19.66 21.81
N GLU A 305 6.28 18.73 21.12
CA GLU A 305 6.86 18.98 19.79
C GLU A 305 5.76 19.24 18.73
N TYR A 306 4.65 18.52 18.78
CA TYR A 306 3.53 18.75 17.85
C TYR A 306 2.93 20.15 17.98
N ARG A 307 2.79 20.66 19.20
CA ARG A 307 2.31 22.05 19.40
C ARG A 307 3.28 23.07 18.80
N LYS A 308 4.59 22.86 18.92
CA LYS A 308 5.60 23.73 18.28
C LYS A 308 5.49 23.64 16.76
N TYR A 309 5.39 22.43 16.24
CA TYR A 309 5.24 22.18 14.80
C TYR A 309 3.99 22.85 14.20
N GLN A 310 2.84 22.76 14.89
CA GLN A 310 1.62 23.43 14.47
C GLN A 310 1.76 24.96 14.37
N VAL A 311 2.49 25.56 15.32
CA VAL A 311 2.74 27.02 15.31
C VAL A 311 3.65 27.42 14.14
N GLN A 312 4.59 26.58 13.75
CA GLN A 312 5.52 26.83 12.65
C GLN A 312 4.90 26.59 11.27
N ASN A 313 3.90 25.70 11.19
CA ASN A 313 3.27 25.25 9.94
C ASN A 313 1.77 25.52 9.93
N LEU A 314 1.41 26.76 10.21
CA LEU A 314 0.01 27.21 10.13
C LEU A 314 -0.47 27.16 8.67
N SER A 315 -1.68 26.65 8.47
CA SER A 315 -2.33 26.76 7.16
C SER A 315 -2.60 28.24 6.81
N PRO A 316 -2.68 28.61 5.52
CA PRO A 316 -2.98 29.98 5.12
C PRO A 316 -4.26 30.54 5.78
N VAL A 317 -5.26 29.67 6.01
CA VAL A 317 -6.51 30.04 6.69
C VAL A 317 -6.29 30.33 8.18
N GLU A 318 -5.45 29.54 8.84
CA GLU A 318 -5.11 29.75 10.25
C GLU A 318 -4.22 30.97 10.44
N GLU A 319 -3.30 31.26 9.51
CA GLU A 319 -2.51 32.48 9.51
C GLU A 319 -3.40 33.72 9.37
N GLU A 320 -4.34 33.72 8.43
CA GLU A 320 -5.29 34.82 8.22
C GLU A 320 -6.19 35.00 9.45
N TYR A 321 -6.66 33.91 10.05
CA TYR A 321 -7.43 33.94 11.29
C TYR A 321 -6.66 34.58 12.46
N LEU A 322 -5.40 34.17 12.66
CA LEU A 322 -4.53 34.72 13.70
C LEU A 322 -4.17 36.19 13.46
N GLN A 323 -3.97 36.62 12.19
CA GLN A 323 -3.79 38.03 11.83
C GLN A 323 -5.03 38.85 12.16
N THR A 324 -6.20 38.30 11.89
CA THR A 324 -7.48 38.92 12.19
C THR A 324 -7.65 39.11 13.71
N ILE A 325 -7.39 38.09 14.53
CA ILE A 325 -7.44 38.18 15.99
C ILE A 325 -6.47 39.27 16.49
N ARG A 326 -5.21 39.24 16.05
CA ARG A 326 -4.20 40.25 16.45
C ARG A 326 -4.61 41.66 16.08
N SER A 327 -5.27 41.86 14.94
CA SER A 327 -5.80 43.16 14.54
C SER A 327 -6.93 43.64 15.44
N ILE A 328 -7.82 42.74 15.84
CA ILE A 328 -8.93 43.02 16.78
C ILE A 328 -8.39 43.37 18.18
N GLU A 329 -7.43 42.57 18.69
CA GLU A 329 -6.78 42.83 19.99
C GLU A 329 -6.05 44.19 20.01
N LYS A 330 -5.38 44.54 18.91
CA LYS A 330 -4.71 45.84 18.77
C LYS A 330 -5.72 47.00 18.78
N ALA A 331 -6.81 46.86 18.03
CA ALA A 331 -7.88 47.85 17.99
C ALA A 331 -8.57 48.02 19.36
N ALA A 332 -8.79 46.93 20.11
CA ALA A 332 -9.34 46.96 21.47
C ALA A 332 -8.41 47.71 22.44
N LYS A 333 -7.10 47.44 22.41
CA LYS A 333 -6.10 48.12 23.24
C LYS A 333 -5.92 49.62 22.90
N GLU A 334 -6.14 50.00 21.65
CA GLU A 334 -6.12 51.40 21.21
C GLU A 334 -7.42 52.13 21.58
N GLY A 335 -8.56 51.41 21.65
CA GLY A 335 -9.86 51.94 22.11
C GLY A 335 -9.91 52.19 23.63
N GLU A 336 -9.20 51.40 24.45
CA GLU A 336 -9.11 51.61 25.90
C GLU A 336 -8.19 52.79 26.33
N LYS A 337 -7.39 53.30 25.40
CA LYS A 337 -6.51 54.47 25.63
C LYS A 337 -7.10 55.83 25.24
N ARG A 338 -8.34 55.85 24.79
CA ARG A 338 -9.12 57.06 24.53
C ARG A 338 -10.20 57.24 25.57
#